data_f31fe5242ffc4f04a6b68871221bd2c2
#
_entry.id   f31fe5242ffc4f04a6b68871221bd2c2
#
_cell.length_a   1.000
_cell.length_b   1.000
_cell.length_c   1.000
_cell.angle_alpha   90.00
_cell.angle_beta   90.00
_cell.angle_gamma   90.00
#
_symmetry.space_group_name_H-M   'P 1'
#
loop_
_entity.id
_entity.type
_entity.pdbx_description
1 polymer ?
#
loop_
_entity_poly.entity_id
_entity_poly.type
_entity_poly.pdbx_seq_one_letter_code
_entity_poly.pdbx_strand_id
1 'polypeptide(L)'
;RFKTKLIAMGMSGYDRVLIEPSGIFDVDEFYDVLYEEPLNRWYETGNVIAIVDGGLEDKLSEQSEFLLASQIAGAGTILLSKTDQCSEEEINRTIRHMNCAMEEVHCERRFQDEIICKDWDSLTDSDWEKITSGGYVHASYVKKPLEEENAYSTQYYLGIHLPSPENGLETLIRQVMEDPSCGNIFRIKGFLKWKSGADQDLSEEFSAQPEDASPGWLEINATRKNIRLEPIAKGQEVLIVIGENLNKEKIDSY
;
A
#
# COMPACT_ATOMS: atom_id res chain seq x y z
N ARG A 1 -12.87 -7.00 -14.70
CA ARG A 1 -11.84 -6.05 -15.20
C ARG A 1 -10.43 -6.65 -15.22
N PHE A 2 -9.98 -7.33 -14.17
CA PHE A 2 -8.64 -7.91 -14.09
C PHE A 2 -8.44 -9.02 -15.14
N LYS A 3 -9.31 -10.02 -15.17
CA LYS A 3 -9.32 -11.11 -16.17
C LYS A 3 -9.24 -10.60 -17.62
N THR A 4 -10.04 -9.58 -17.95
CA THR A 4 -10.05 -8.98 -19.30
C THR A 4 -8.70 -8.39 -19.69
N LYS A 5 -8.00 -7.75 -18.74
CA LYS A 5 -6.65 -7.21 -18.98
C LYS A 5 -5.64 -8.32 -19.24
N LEU A 6 -5.68 -9.40 -18.44
CA LEU A 6 -4.79 -10.55 -18.65
C LEU A 6 -5.03 -11.24 -19.99
N ILE A 7 -6.30 -11.40 -20.40
CA ILE A 7 -6.63 -11.94 -21.72
C ILE A 7 -6.00 -11.05 -22.83
N ALA A 8 -6.17 -9.73 -22.75
CA ALA A 8 -5.61 -8.81 -23.73
C ALA A 8 -4.08 -8.89 -23.78
N MET A 9 -3.40 -8.98 -22.63
CA MET A 9 -1.94 -9.12 -22.57
C MET A 9 -1.46 -10.46 -23.13
N GLY A 10 -2.15 -11.56 -22.84
CA GLY A 10 -1.85 -12.88 -23.41
C GLY A 10 -1.99 -12.88 -24.93
N MET A 11 -3.03 -12.24 -25.46
CA MET A 11 -3.21 -12.07 -26.91
C MET A 11 -2.14 -11.19 -27.55
N SER A 12 -1.52 -10.28 -26.82
CA SER A 12 -0.44 -9.42 -27.29
C SER A 12 0.91 -10.14 -27.37
N GLY A 13 1.02 -11.36 -26.83
CA GLY A 13 2.22 -12.19 -26.93
C GLY A 13 3.39 -11.74 -26.07
N TYR A 14 3.13 -11.14 -24.92
CA TYR A 14 4.16 -10.82 -23.95
C TYR A 14 4.75 -12.06 -23.30
N ASP A 15 6.09 -12.14 -23.20
CA ASP A 15 6.79 -13.24 -22.53
C ASP A 15 6.63 -13.20 -21.00
N ARG A 16 6.37 -12.01 -20.45
CA ARG A 16 6.20 -11.80 -18.99
C ARG A 16 5.27 -10.64 -18.70
N VAL A 17 4.41 -10.83 -17.72
CA VAL A 17 3.53 -9.80 -17.17
C VAL A 17 3.89 -9.59 -15.71
N LEU A 18 4.21 -8.34 -15.35
CA LEU A 18 4.44 -7.93 -13.97
C LEU A 18 3.15 -7.31 -13.44
N ILE A 19 2.74 -7.76 -12.26
CA ILE A 19 1.50 -7.33 -11.63
C ILE A 19 1.84 -6.76 -10.25
N GLU A 20 1.52 -5.48 -10.06
CA GLU A 20 1.55 -4.83 -8.75
C GLU A 20 0.09 -4.57 -8.33
N PRO A 21 -0.46 -5.39 -7.44
CA PRO A 21 -1.80 -5.17 -6.93
C PRO A 21 -1.81 -4.08 -5.85
N SER A 22 -3.00 -3.66 -5.44
CA SER A 22 -3.18 -2.84 -4.25
C SER A 22 -2.75 -3.60 -3.00
N GLY A 23 -2.23 -2.90 -1.97
CA GLY A 23 -1.86 -3.53 -0.69
C GLY A 23 -3.03 -4.18 0.06
N ILE A 24 -4.26 -3.89 -0.33
CA ILE A 24 -5.49 -4.50 0.20
C ILE A 24 -6.09 -5.54 -0.76
N PHE A 25 -5.28 -6.13 -1.60
CA PHE A 25 -5.68 -7.06 -2.64
C PHE A 25 -5.87 -8.47 -2.09
N ASP A 26 -6.99 -9.10 -2.44
CA ASP A 26 -7.23 -10.51 -2.14
C ASP A 26 -6.42 -11.41 -3.09
N VAL A 27 -5.43 -12.10 -2.51
CA VAL A 27 -4.53 -12.98 -3.25
C VAL A 27 -5.26 -14.23 -3.74
N ASP A 28 -6.25 -14.71 -3.01
CA ASP A 28 -7.04 -15.88 -3.41
C ASP A 28 -7.87 -15.58 -4.66
N GLU A 29 -8.52 -14.41 -4.71
CA GLU A 29 -9.27 -13.98 -5.91
C GLU A 29 -8.36 -13.88 -7.13
N PHE A 30 -7.11 -13.46 -6.94
CA PHE A 30 -6.12 -13.40 -8.02
C PHE A 30 -5.82 -14.79 -8.60
N TYR A 31 -5.55 -15.77 -7.74
CA TYR A 31 -5.27 -17.14 -8.21
C TYR A 31 -6.50 -17.81 -8.81
N ASP A 32 -7.67 -17.61 -8.23
CA ASP A 32 -8.92 -18.11 -8.78
C ASP A 32 -9.12 -17.63 -10.23
N VAL A 33 -8.84 -16.36 -10.50
CA VAL A 33 -8.88 -15.81 -11.87
C VAL A 33 -7.82 -16.45 -12.78
N LEU A 34 -6.59 -16.71 -12.29
CA LEU A 34 -5.55 -17.34 -13.10
C LEU A 34 -5.89 -18.80 -13.46
N TYR A 35 -6.61 -19.51 -12.59
CA TYR A 35 -7.02 -20.89 -12.84
C TYR A 35 -8.22 -21.02 -13.78
N GLU A 36 -8.90 -19.90 -14.10
CA GLU A 36 -9.98 -19.90 -15.08
C GLU A 36 -9.48 -19.97 -16.54
N GLU A 37 -10.26 -20.60 -17.42
CA GLU A 37 -9.98 -20.56 -18.84
C GLU A 37 -10.21 -19.15 -19.44
N PRO A 38 -9.36 -18.72 -20.39
CA PRO A 38 -8.22 -19.43 -20.99
C PRO A 38 -6.89 -19.20 -20.26
N LEU A 39 -6.87 -18.44 -19.14
CA LEU A 39 -5.67 -17.94 -18.46
C LEU A 39 -4.80 -19.10 -17.94
N ASN A 40 -5.42 -20.15 -17.42
CA ASN A 40 -4.76 -21.35 -16.92
C ASN A 40 -3.90 -22.09 -17.98
N ARG A 41 -4.11 -21.79 -19.26
CA ARG A 41 -3.32 -22.35 -20.37
C ARG A 41 -2.28 -21.37 -20.91
N TRP A 42 -2.45 -20.07 -20.63
CA TRP A 42 -1.62 -19.02 -21.21
C TRP A 42 -0.59 -18.50 -20.23
N TYR A 43 -0.84 -18.66 -18.94
CA TYR A 43 0.00 -18.12 -17.89
C TYR A 43 0.51 -19.20 -16.95
N GLU A 44 1.74 -19.02 -16.56
CA GLU A 44 2.37 -19.74 -15.47
C GLU A 44 2.75 -18.74 -14.39
N THR A 45 2.48 -19.07 -13.12
CA THR A 45 2.88 -18.24 -12.01
C THR A 45 4.40 -18.26 -11.86
N GLY A 46 5.01 -17.10 -12.02
CA GLY A 46 6.44 -16.93 -11.83
C GLY A 46 6.80 -16.61 -10.38
N ASN A 47 7.51 -15.49 -10.17
CA ASN A 47 7.88 -15.06 -8.82
C ASN A 47 6.75 -14.33 -8.14
N VAL A 48 6.50 -14.67 -6.89
CA VAL A 48 5.63 -13.96 -5.97
C VAL A 48 6.48 -13.32 -4.90
N ILE A 49 6.46 -12.00 -4.85
CA ILE A 49 7.26 -11.20 -3.93
C ILE A 49 6.29 -10.47 -3.00
N ALA A 50 6.39 -10.73 -1.70
CA ALA A 50 5.68 -9.96 -0.69
C ALA A 50 6.60 -8.87 -0.13
N ILE A 51 6.09 -7.64 -0.09
CA ILE A 51 6.80 -6.49 0.49
C ILE A 51 6.05 -6.08 1.75
N VAL A 52 6.71 -6.22 2.89
CA VAL A 52 6.16 -5.91 4.21
C VAL A 52 6.89 -4.71 4.81
N ASP A 53 6.17 -3.81 5.45
CA ASP A 53 6.76 -2.68 6.18
C ASP A 53 7.59 -3.21 7.36
N GLY A 54 8.87 -2.87 7.43
CA GLY A 54 9.77 -3.32 8.51
C GLY A 54 9.34 -2.87 9.89
N GLY A 55 8.60 -1.76 9.97
CA GLY A 55 8.00 -1.23 11.18
C GLY A 55 6.49 -1.50 11.26
N LEU A 56 6.04 -2.70 10.93
CA LEU A 56 4.63 -3.08 11.01
C LEU A 56 4.02 -2.73 12.38
N GLU A 57 2.75 -2.35 12.42
CA GLU A 57 2.05 -2.05 13.66
C GLU A 57 1.95 -3.30 14.54
N ASP A 58 2.00 -3.11 15.87
CA ASP A 58 1.99 -4.22 16.84
C ASP A 58 0.66 -5.00 16.84
N LYS A 59 -0.41 -4.34 16.39
CA LYS A 59 -1.75 -4.92 16.34
C LYS A 59 -2.47 -4.43 15.11
N LEU A 60 -2.87 -5.36 14.27
CA LEU A 60 -3.72 -5.11 13.12
C LEU A 60 -5.19 -5.51 13.45
N SER A 61 -6.12 -5.12 12.58
CA SER A 61 -7.47 -5.68 12.61
C SER A 61 -7.44 -7.16 12.20
N GLU A 62 -8.45 -7.94 12.57
CA GLU A 62 -8.56 -9.35 12.19
C GLU A 62 -8.49 -9.54 10.67
N GLN A 63 -9.09 -8.61 9.91
CA GLN A 63 -9.05 -8.63 8.45
C GLN A 63 -7.65 -8.33 7.93
N SER A 64 -6.95 -7.37 8.52
CA SER A 64 -5.57 -7.02 8.13
C SER A 64 -4.59 -8.14 8.48
N GLU A 65 -4.78 -8.84 9.60
CA GLU A 65 -3.99 -10.03 9.95
C GLU A 65 -4.18 -11.15 8.91
N PHE A 66 -5.43 -11.43 8.55
CA PHE A 66 -5.73 -12.41 7.51
C PHE A 66 -5.13 -12.01 6.16
N LEU A 67 -5.25 -10.74 5.78
CA LEU A 67 -4.70 -10.23 4.52
C LEU A 67 -3.17 -10.34 4.50
N LEU A 68 -2.50 -9.96 5.59
CA LEU A 68 -1.05 -10.13 5.75
C LEU A 68 -0.67 -11.59 5.55
N ALA A 69 -1.33 -12.51 6.27
CA ALA A 69 -1.05 -13.94 6.17
C ALA A 69 -1.26 -14.47 4.74
N SER A 70 -2.36 -14.12 4.07
CA SER A 70 -2.65 -14.56 2.70
C SER A 70 -1.61 -14.07 1.70
N GLN A 71 -1.15 -12.82 1.85
CA GLN A 71 -0.16 -12.23 0.94
C GLN A 71 1.24 -12.84 1.12
N ILE A 72 1.64 -13.18 2.33
CA ILE A 72 2.97 -13.76 2.59
C ILE A 72 2.99 -15.29 2.42
N ALA A 73 1.85 -15.96 2.54
CA ALA A 73 1.77 -17.43 2.49
C ALA A 73 2.33 -18.01 1.19
N GLY A 74 1.96 -17.43 0.05
CA GLY A 74 2.39 -17.90 -1.28
C GLY A 74 3.68 -17.26 -1.80
N ALA A 75 4.25 -16.29 -1.08
CA ALA A 75 5.42 -15.56 -1.57
C ALA A 75 6.66 -16.42 -1.57
N GLY A 76 7.34 -16.52 -2.71
CA GLY A 76 8.65 -17.16 -2.80
C GLY A 76 9.76 -16.32 -2.19
N THR A 77 9.57 -15.00 -2.15
CA THR A 77 10.50 -14.07 -1.52
C THR A 77 9.74 -13.04 -0.69
N ILE A 78 10.25 -12.75 0.50
CA ILE A 78 9.74 -11.69 1.37
C ILE A 78 10.80 -10.62 1.53
N LEU A 79 10.41 -9.38 1.29
CA LEU A 79 11.24 -8.20 1.48
C LEU A 79 10.66 -7.36 2.62
N LEU A 80 11.49 -6.97 3.59
CA LEU A 80 11.12 -5.91 4.52
C LEU A 80 11.54 -4.56 3.93
N SER A 81 10.59 -3.67 3.76
CA SER A 81 10.83 -2.30 3.31
C SER A 81 11.02 -1.35 4.49
N LYS A 82 11.59 -0.16 4.24
CA LYS A 82 11.83 0.89 5.24
C LYS A 82 12.67 0.43 6.43
N THR A 83 13.54 -0.52 6.22
CA THR A 83 14.43 -1.05 7.27
C THR A 83 15.45 -0.02 7.76
N ASP A 84 15.76 0.98 6.95
CA ASP A 84 16.56 2.17 7.29
C ASP A 84 15.92 3.05 8.37
N GLN A 85 14.58 2.96 8.53
CA GLN A 85 13.80 3.73 9.51
C GLN A 85 13.43 2.91 10.76
N CYS A 86 13.88 1.65 10.82
CA CYS A 86 13.51 0.72 11.87
C CYS A 86 14.73 0.28 12.68
N SER A 87 14.53 0.12 13.99
CA SER A 87 15.49 -0.56 14.85
C SER A 87 15.48 -2.07 14.59
N GLU A 88 16.54 -2.76 14.95
CA GLU A 88 16.63 -4.22 14.89
C GLU A 88 15.52 -4.89 15.70
N GLU A 89 15.12 -4.29 16.83
CA GLU A 89 14.03 -4.80 17.66
C GLU A 89 12.67 -4.72 16.95
N GLU A 90 12.39 -3.63 16.22
CA GLU A 90 11.19 -3.46 15.41
C GLU A 90 11.15 -4.46 14.27
N ILE A 91 12.24 -4.66 13.56
CA ILE A 91 12.36 -5.66 12.49
C ILE A 91 12.06 -7.06 13.05
N ASN A 92 12.70 -7.44 14.15
CA ASN A 92 12.46 -8.73 14.79
C ASN A 92 11.02 -8.89 15.30
N ARG A 93 10.38 -7.81 15.75
CA ARG A 93 8.97 -7.79 16.13
C ARG A 93 8.08 -8.03 14.92
N THR A 94 8.33 -7.36 13.80
CA THR A 94 7.61 -7.57 12.54
C THR A 94 7.71 -9.03 12.07
N ILE A 95 8.90 -9.64 12.12
CA ILE A 95 9.08 -11.05 11.75
C ILE A 95 8.27 -11.99 12.68
N ARG A 96 8.28 -11.72 13.98
CA ARG A 96 7.42 -12.49 14.93
C ARG A 96 5.94 -12.30 14.62
N HIS A 97 5.51 -11.07 14.33
CA HIS A 97 4.13 -10.77 13.97
C HIS A 97 3.69 -11.55 12.72
N MET A 98 4.50 -11.54 11.66
CA MET A 98 4.24 -12.33 10.46
C MET A 98 4.06 -13.83 10.78
N ASN A 99 4.90 -14.39 11.63
CA ASN A 99 4.79 -15.79 12.03
C ASN A 99 3.52 -16.06 12.87
N CYS A 100 3.11 -15.13 13.73
CA CYS A 100 1.84 -15.23 14.46
C CYS A 100 0.63 -15.18 13.50
N ALA A 101 0.63 -14.28 12.52
CA ALA A 101 -0.42 -14.21 11.50
C ALA A 101 -0.54 -15.52 10.72
N MET A 102 0.58 -16.18 10.40
CA MET A 102 0.57 -17.50 9.78
C MET A 102 -0.03 -18.59 10.68
N GLU A 103 0.22 -18.53 11.99
CA GLU A 103 -0.39 -19.46 12.96
C GLU A 103 -1.91 -19.29 13.05
N GLU A 104 -2.39 -18.05 13.04
CA GLU A 104 -3.82 -17.75 13.12
C GLU A 104 -4.62 -18.29 11.92
N VAL A 105 -3.99 -18.39 10.76
CA VAL A 105 -4.60 -19.00 9.57
C VAL A 105 -4.25 -20.50 9.42
N HIS A 106 -3.66 -21.11 10.45
CA HIS A 106 -3.23 -22.52 10.45
C HIS A 106 -2.28 -22.89 9.32
N CYS A 107 -1.43 -21.95 8.90
CA CYS A 107 -0.37 -22.23 7.94
C CYS A 107 0.89 -22.73 8.66
N GLU A 108 1.51 -23.78 8.14
CA GLU A 108 2.73 -24.36 8.73
C GLU A 108 4.00 -23.58 8.39
N ARG A 109 3.93 -22.70 7.39
CA ARG A 109 5.09 -21.91 6.96
C ARG A 109 5.54 -20.94 8.05
N ARG A 110 6.87 -20.85 8.23
CA ARG A 110 7.52 -19.92 9.15
C ARG A 110 8.65 -19.20 8.44
N PHE A 111 8.90 -17.97 8.87
CA PHE A 111 9.89 -17.08 8.28
C PHE A 111 11.01 -16.81 9.29
N GLN A 112 12.24 -16.88 8.84
CA GLN A 112 13.44 -16.54 9.59
C GLN A 112 14.49 -15.92 8.65
N ASP A 113 15.47 -16.73 8.21
CA ASP A 113 16.65 -16.26 7.45
C ASP A 113 16.36 -16.01 5.95
N GLU A 114 15.22 -16.44 5.44
CA GLU A 114 14.81 -16.25 4.05
C GLU A 114 14.30 -14.84 3.73
N ILE A 115 14.07 -14.02 4.77
CA ILE A 115 13.60 -12.65 4.60
C ILE A 115 14.76 -11.74 4.22
N ILE A 116 14.57 -10.92 3.20
CA ILE A 116 15.56 -9.91 2.82
C ILE A 116 15.24 -8.62 3.61
N CYS A 117 16.12 -8.30 4.56
CA CYS A 117 16.03 -7.13 5.43
C CYS A 117 17.21 -6.19 5.12
N LYS A 118 17.20 -5.58 3.95
CA LYS A 118 18.26 -4.67 3.50
C LYS A 118 17.66 -3.41 2.92
N ASP A 119 18.39 -2.31 3.10
CA ASP A 119 18.12 -1.11 2.35
C ASP A 119 18.31 -1.36 0.84
N TRP A 120 17.48 -0.73 0.01
CA TRP A 120 17.47 -0.92 -1.44
C TRP A 120 18.83 -0.64 -2.07
N ASP A 121 19.52 0.40 -1.60
CA ASP A 121 20.83 0.80 -2.11
C ASP A 121 21.96 -0.16 -1.69
N SER A 122 21.69 -1.06 -0.74
CA SER A 122 22.64 -2.07 -0.23
C SER A 122 22.41 -3.47 -0.81
N LEU A 123 21.43 -3.65 -1.70
CA LEU A 123 21.16 -4.92 -2.35
C LEU A 123 22.32 -5.31 -3.28
N THR A 124 22.80 -6.54 -3.11
CA THR A 124 23.86 -7.13 -3.95
C THR A 124 23.27 -7.92 -5.11
N ASP A 125 24.10 -8.26 -6.10
CA ASP A 125 23.67 -9.13 -7.21
C ASP A 125 23.09 -10.46 -6.72
N SER A 126 23.65 -11.03 -5.64
CA SER A 126 23.12 -12.25 -5.02
C SER A 126 21.74 -12.04 -4.39
N ASP A 127 21.45 -10.86 -3.84
CA ASP A 127 20.12 -10.54 -3.33
C ASP A 127 19.12 -10.41 -4.48
N TRP A 128 19.52 -9.75 -5.57
CA TRP A 128 18.71 -9.65 -6.77
C TRP A 128 18.42 -11.01 -7.41
N GLU A 129 19.42 -11.91 -7.41
CA GLU A 129 19.23 -13.27 -7.89
C GLU A 129 18.16 -14.01 -7.03
N LYS A 130 18.24 -13.92 -5.71
CA LYS A 130 17.21 -14.48 -4.81
C LYS A 130 15.83 -13.89 -5.05
N ILE A 131 15.72 -12.56 -5.21
CA ILE A 131 14.46 -11.86 -5.46
C ILE A 131 13.84 -12.34 -6.78
N THR A 132 14.64 -12.48 -7.83
CA THR A 132 14.16 -12.81 -9.17
C THR A 132 13.96 -14.30 -9.42
N SER A 133 14.51 -15.18 -8.57
CA SER A 133 14.39 -16.64 -8.66
C SER A 133 13.59 -17.29 -7.54
N GLY A 134 13.00 -16.49 -6.63
CA GLY A 134 12.27 -17.00 -5.45
C GLY A 134 11.06 -17.88 -5.76
N GLY A 135 10.49 -17.72 -6.94
CA GLY A 135 9.36 -18.53 -7.39
C GLY A 135 8.07 -18.27 -6.62
N TYR A 136 7.27 -19.30 -6.48
CA TYR A 136 5.99 -19.33 -5.79
C TYR A 136 5.92 -20.53 -4.86
N VAL A 137 5.36 -20.36 -3.67
CA VAL A 137 5.21 -21.43 -2.67
C VAL A 137 3.74 -21.82 -2.58
N HIS A 138 3.44 -23.09 -2.79
CA HIS A 138 2.12 -23.64 -2.54
C HIS A 138 1.93 -23.84 -1.04
N ALA A 139 1.40 -22.83 -0.36
CA ALA A 139 1.06 -22.88 1.05
C ALA A 139 -0.43 -23.16 1.24
N SER A 140 -0.75 -23.99 2.21
CA SER A 140 -2.14 -24.25 2.62
C SER A 140 -2.44 -23.44 3.88
N TYR A 141 -3.57 -22.77 3.91
CA TYR A 141 -4.08 -22.04 5.05
C TYR A 141 -5.62 -22.00 5.05
N VAL A 142 -6.20 -21.71 6.20
CA VAL A 142 -7.66 -21.61 6.35
C VAL A 142 -8.12 -20.27 5.81
N LYS A 143 -8.90 -20.29 4.73
CA LYS A 143 -9.52 -19.10 4.16
C LYS A 143 -10.61 -18.58 5.09
N LYS A 144 -10.57 -17.30 5.40
CA LYS A 144 -11.66 -16.59 6.06
C LYS A 144 -12.43 -15.81 4.99
N PRO A 145 -13.77 -15.90 4.94
CA PRO A 145 -14.54 -15.02 4.07
C PRO A 145 -14.33 -13.58 4.55
N LEU A 146 -13.82 -12.72 3.68
CA LEU A 146 -13.81 -11.29 3.91
C LEU A 146 -15.27 -10.82 3.82
N GLU A 147 -15.82 -10.31 4.91
CA GLU A 147 -17.18 -9.77 4.90
C GLU A 147 -17.20 -8.52 4.00
N GLU A 148 -17.94 -8.57 2.89
CA GLU A 148 -18.00 -7.49 1.90
C GLU A 148 -18.43 -6.15 2.49
N GLU A 149 -19.25 -6.14 3.56
CA GLU A 149 -19.76 -4.92 4.20
C GLU A 149 -18.72 -4.20 5.08
N ASN A 150 -17.69 -4.91 5.57
CA ASN A 150 -16.64 -4.34 6.43
C ASN A 150 -15.27 -4.33 5.77
N ALA A 151 -15.22 -4.68 4.49
CA ALA A 151 -13.99 -4.78 3.75
C ALA A 151 -13.30 -3.41 3.62
N TYR A 152 -12.04 -3.49 3.28
CA TYR A 152 -11.25 -2.34 2.87
C TYR A 152 -12.00 -1.50 1.84
N SER A 153 -12.12 -0.23 2.10
CA SER A 153 -12.76 0.68 1.18
C SER A 153 -11.80 1.78 0.73
N THR A 154 -12.07 2.27 -0.46
CA THR A 154 -11.31 3.37 -1.04
C THR A 154 -12.29 4.47 -1.41
N GLN A 155 -12.13 5.63 -0.81
CA GLN A 155 -12.91 6.82 -1.15
C GLN A 155 -12.09 7.72 -2.06
N TYR A 156 -12.71 8.21 -3.12
CA TYR A 156 -12.10 9.11 -4.09
C TYR A 156 -12.74 10.49 -3.98
N TYR A 157 -11.90 11.49 -3.87
CA TYR A 157 -12.29 12.89 -3.81
C TYR A 157 -11.72 13.62 -5.01
N LEU A 158 -12.60 14.29 -5.75
CA LEU A 158 -12.26 15.08 -6.93
C LEU A 158 -12.75 16.51 -6.70
N GLY A 159 -12.03 17.49 -7.24
CA GLY A 159 -12.44 18.89 -7.12
C GLY A 159 -12.44 19.40 -5.68
N ILE A 160 -11.43 19.03 -4.90
CA ILE A 160 -11.35 19.36 -3.48
C ILE A 160 -11.07 20.84 -3.31
N HIS A 161 -11.97 21.52 -2.63
CA HIS A 161 -11.75 22.87 -2.15
C HIS A 161 -11.44 22.77 -0.66
N LEU A 162 -10.17 22.75 -0.33
CA LEU A 162 -9.77 22.82 1.07
C LEU A 162 -10.15 24.20 1.61
N PRO A 163 -10.92 24.28 2.69
CA PRO A 163 -11.01 25.53 3.44
C PRO A 163 -9.59 25.90 3.86
N SER A 164 -9.25 27.19 3.85
CA SER A 164 -7.97 27.64 4.38
C SER A 164 -7.81 27.12 5.80
N PRO A 165 -7.00 26.08 6.04
CA PRO A 165 -6.93 25.56 7.39
C PRO A 165 -6.08 26.50 8.22
N GLU A 166 -6.65 27.06 9.26
CA GLU A 166 -5.92 27.85 10.24
C GLU A 166 -4.72 27.08 10.83
N ASN A 167 -4.75 25.75 10.73
CA ASN A 167 -3.76 24.84 11.30
C ASN A 167 -2.91 24.08 10.25
N GLY A 168 -3.04 24.39 8.97
CA GLY A 168 -2.28 23.71 7.90
C GLY A 168 -2.84 22.35 7.47
N LEU A 169 -2.48 21.94 6.26
CA LEU A 169 -2.95 20.70 5.62
C LEU A 169 -2.50 19.44 6.38
N GLU A 170 -1.27 19.43 6.89
CA GLU A 170 -0.76 18.31 7.66
C GLU A 170 -1.60 18.05 8.91
N THR A 171 -1.96 19.12 9.64
CA THR A 171 -2.80 19.01 10.84
C THR A 171 -4.19 18.46 10.50
N LEU A 172 -4.78 18.92 9.40
CA LEU A 172 -6.07 18.42 8.93
C LEU A 172 -6.00 16.93 8.60
N ILE A 173 -5.00 16.52 7.83
CA ILE A 173 -4.78 15.10 7.48
C ILE A 173 -4.63 14.26 8.75
N ARG A 174 -3.84 14.72 9.72
CA ARG A 174 -3.63 14.03 10.99
C ARG A 174 -4.94 13.90 11.78
N GLN A 175 -5.72 14.96 11.88
CA GLN A 175 -7.02 14.94 12.56
C GLN A 175 -7.98 13.92 11.92
N VAL A 176 -8.08 13.90 10.59
CA VAL A 176 -8.93 12.95 9.86
C VAL A 176 -8.46 11.51 10.09
N MET A 177 -7.16 11.26 10.10
CA MET A 177 -6.60 9.92 10.30
C MET A 177 -6.72 9.42 11.75
N GLU A 178 -6.72 10.33 12.72
CA GLU A 178 -6.80 10.01 14.15
C GLU A 178 -8.24 9.96 14.68
N ASP A 179 -9.23 10.52 13.95
CA ASP A 179 -10.62 10.48 14.37
C ASP A 179 -11.25 9.10 14.09
N PRO A 180 -11.56 8.29 15.13
CA PRO A 180 -12.15 6.97 14.95
C PRO A 180 -13.53 7.01 14.26
N SER A 181 -14.21 8.15 14.28
CA SER A 181 -15.52 8.31 13.62
C SER A 181 -15.40 8.41 12.09
N CYS A 182 -14.20 8.66 11.56
CA CYS A 182 -13.89 8.61 10.13
C CYS A 182 -13.67 7.17 9.62
N GLY A 183 -13.54 6.20 10.52
CA GLY A 183 -13.14 4.83 10.24
C GLY A 183 -11.66 4.60 10.52
N ASN A 184 -11.17 3.41 10.21
CA ASN A 184 -9.76 3.06 10.38
C ASN A 184 -8.98 3.40 9.11
N ILE A 185 -8.50 4.64 9.01
CA ILE A 185 -7.77 5.13 7.83
C ILE A 185 -6.31 4.67 7.90
N PHE A 186 -5.87 3.96 6.86
CA PHE A 186 -4.48 3.48 6.72
C PHE A 186 -3.61 4.46 5.94
N ARG A 187 -4.17 5.05 4.88
CA ARG A 187 -3.44 5.91 3.97
C ARG A 187 -4.31 6.96 3.32
N ILE A 188 -3.77 8.16 3.21
CA ILE A 188 -4.32 9.22 2.36
C ILE A 188 -3.24 9.55 1.33
N LYS A 189 -3.58 9.46 0.03
CA LYS A 189 -2.65 9.78 -1.05
C LYS A 189 -3.34 10.51 -2.17
N GLY A 190 -2.59 11.30 -2.92
CA GLY A 190 -3.11 11.97 -4.11
C GLY A 190 -2.42 13.27 -4.40
N PHE A 191 -3.09 14.11 -5.17
CA PHE A 191 -2.54 15.37 -5.63
C PHE A 191 -3.59 16.46 -5.49
N LEU A 192 -3.17 17.58 -4.96
CA LEU A 192 -3.98 18.79 -4.88
C LEU A 192 -3.37 19.89 -5.74
N LYS A 193 -4.24 20.70 -6.33
CA LYS A 193 -3.80 21.87 -7.05
C LYS A 193 -3.45 22.97 -6.06
N TRP A 194 -2.19 23.35 -6.05
CA TRP A 194 -1.69 24.44 -5.22
C TRP A 194 -1.86 25.77 -5.94
N LYS A 195 -2.64 26.68 -5.39
CA LYS A 195 -2.66 28.08 -5.86
C LYS A 195 -1.69 28.84 -4.96
N SER A 196 -0.55 29.25 -5.49
CA SER A 196 0.23 30.30 -4.83
C SER A 196 -0.53 31.61 -5.02
N GLY A 197 -1.42 31.90 -4.10
CA GLY A 197 -2.19 33.14 -4.10
C GLY A 197 -1.67 34.06 -3.01
N ALA A 198 -1.57 35.35 -3.33
CA ALA A 198 -1.10 36.42 -2.47
C ALA A 198 -1.97 36.70 -1.22
N ASP A 199 -2.82 35.76 -0.84
CA ASP A 199 -3.69 35.90 0.31
C ASP A 199 -3.65 34.63 1.18
N GLN A 200 -2.51 34.32 1.79
CA GLN A 200 -2.49 33.60 3.08
C GLN A 200 -1.07 33.25 3.52
N ASP A 201 -0.75 33.59 4.74
CA ASP A 201 0.46 33.39 5.55
C ASP A 201 0.96 31.91 5.69
N LEU A 202 1.07 31.16 4.59
CA LEU A 202 1.73 29.84 4.57
C LEU A 202 3.16 29.93 4.01
N SER A 203 3.70 31.16 3.90
CA SER A 203 4.96 31.44 3.21
C SER A 203 6.22 31.09 3.98
N GLU A 204 6.16 30.71 5.24
CA GLU A 204 7.38 30.46 6.01
C GLU A 204 7.91 29.01 5.94
N GLU A 205 7.06 28.02 5.64
CA GLU A 205 7.52 26.62 5.58
C GLU A 205 7.95 26.15 4.17
N PHE A 206 7.58 26.86 3.11
CA PHE A 206 7.88 26.48 1.71
C PHE A 206 8.62 27.56 0.91
N SER A 207 9.57 28.25 1.50
CA SER A 207 10.30 29.40 0.93
C SER A 207 11.35 29.06 -0.14
N ALA A 208 11.17 28.03 -0.93
CA ALA A 208 12.04 27.70 -2.06
C ALA A 208 11.25 27.52 -3.35
N GLN A 209 10.62 28.59 -3.87
CA GLN A 209 10.05 28.56 -5.22
C GLN A 209 10.67 29.63 -6.12
N PRO A 210 11.00 29.31 -7.38
CA PRO A 210 11.43 30.29 -8.38
C PRO A 210 10.27 31.22 -8.78
N GLU A 211 10.58 32.46 -9.11
CA GLU A 211 9.65 33.58 -9.36
C GLU A 211 8.70 33.43 -10.59
N ASP A 212 8.63 32.26 -11.24
CA ASP A 212 7.74 31.92 -12.37
C ASP A 212 6.69 30.87 -12.04
N ALA A 213 6.04 30.94 -10.88
CA ALA A 213 5.12 29.93 -10.42
C ALA A 213 3.77 29.92 -11.17
N SER A 214 3.68 29.14 -12.22
CA SER A 214 2.42 28.50 -12.62
C SER A 214 1.82 27.76 -11.41
N PRO A 215 0.47 27.65 -11.27
CA PRO A 215 -0.11 26.96 -10.14
C PRO A 215 0.50 25.55 -10.03
N GLY A 216 1.27 25.34 -8.97
CA GLY A 216 1.96 24.09 -8.70
C GLY A 216 0.97 23.00 -8.25
N TRP A 217 1.48 21.81 -8.13
CA TRP A 217 0.77 20.68 -7.57
C TRP A 217 1.46 20.24 -6.28
N LEU A 218 0.68 19.74 -5.34
CA LEU A 218 1.16 19.15 -4.12
C LEU A 218 0.83 17.67 -4.12
N GLU A 219 1.83 16.82 -4.00
CA GLU A 219 1.65 15.40 -3.76
C GLU A 219 1.46 15.16 -2.27
N ILE A 220 0.44 14.37 -1.93
CA ILE A 220 0.12 13.96 -0.57
C ILE A 220 0.35 12.46 -0.47
N ASN A 221 1.11 12.03 0.51
CA ASN A 221 1.29 10.64 0.87
C ASN A 221 1.39 10.52 2.40
N ALA A 222 0.25 10.22 3.01
CA ALA A 222 0.11 10.21 4.46
C ALA A 222 -0.25 8.82 4.99
N THR A 223 0.41 8.44 6.05
CA THR A 223 0.10 7.31 6.93
C THR A 223 0.06 7.83 8.37
N ARG A 224 -0.41 7.03 9.32
CA ARG A 224 -0.38 7.44 10.75
C ARG A 224 1.01 7.77 11.26
N LYS A 225 2.05 7.12 10.73
CA LYS A 225 3.45 7.31 11.14
C LYS A 225 4.13 8.49 10.45
N ASN A 226 3.77 8.76 9.20
CA ASN A 226 4.44 9.76 8.38
C ASN A 226 3.47 10.47 7.45
N ILE A 227 3.55 11.79 7.40
CA ILE A 227 2.83 12.63 6.46
C ILE A 227 3.87 13.34 5.60
N ARG A 228 3.81 13.07 4.30
CA ARG A 228 4.69 13.66 3.29
C ARG A 228 3.87 14.53 2.36
N LEU A 229 4.25 15.79 2.24
CA LEU A 229 3.66 16.79 1.36
C LEU A 229 4.77 17.33 0.47
N GLU A 230 4.74 17.02 -0.82
CA GLU A 230 5.83 17.37 -1.74
C GLU A 230 5.31 18.17 -2.93
N PRO A 231 5.91 19.34 -3.24
CA PRO A 231 5.61 20.07 -4.45
C PRO A 231 6.04 19.27 -5.70
N ILE A 232 5.16 19.18 -6.69
CA ILE A 232 5.43 18.53 -7.97
C ILE A 232 5.02 19.40 -9.16
N ALA A 233 5.65 19.16 -10.29
CA ALA A 233 5.43 19.96 -11.50
C ALA A 233 4.06 19.73 -12.15
N LYS A 234 3.53 18.51 -12.05
CA LYS A 234 2.23 18.11 -12.64
C LYS A 234 1.56 17.06 -11.77
N GLY A 235 0.24 17.16 -11.64
CA GLY A 235 -0.60 16.18 -10.95
C GLY A 235 -1.99 16.11 -11.60
N GLN A 236 -2.80 15.20 -11.11
CA GLN A 236 -4.22 15.12 -11.42
C GLN A 236 -4.97 15.30 -10.10
N GLU A 237 -5.87 16.27 -10.06
CA GLU A 237 -6.61 16.57 -8.83
C GLU A 237 -7.46 15.36 -8.41
N VAL A 238 -6.93 14.65 -7.43
CA VAL A 238 -7.57 13.49 -6.82
C VAL A 238 -6.94 13.26 -5.44
N LEU A 239 -7.78 13.05 -4.44
CA LEU A 239 -7.36 12.54 -3.14
C LEU A 239 -8.01 11.17 -2.94
N ILE A 240 -7.25 10.23 -2.43
CA ILE A 240 -7.66 8.85 -2.24
C ILE A 240 -7.46 8.51 -0.76
N VAL A 241 -8.55 8.19 -0.08
CA VAL A 241 -8.54 7.72 1.30
C VAL A 241 -8.75 6.21 1.30
N ILE A 242 -7.86 5.47 1.94
CA ILE A 242 -7.84 4.01 2.00
C ILE A 242 -7.92 3.58 3.45
N GLY A 243 -8.84 2.67 3.77
CA GLY A 243 -9.03 2.20 5.13
C GLY A 243 -10.14 1.16 5.26
N GLU A 244 -10.46 0.82 6.50
CA GLU A 244 -11.58 -0.03 6.89
C GLU A 244 -12.71 0.80 7.48
N ASN A 245 -13.94 0.42 7.21
CA ASN A 245 -15.15 1.06 7.78
C ASN A 245 -15.17 2.58 7.58
N LEU A 246 -14.75 3.06 6.40
CA LEU A 246 -14.66 4.49 6.14
C LEU A 246 -16.04 5.15 6.19
N ASN A 247 -16.16 6.18 7.02
CA ASN A 247 -17.35 7.02 7.09
C ASN A 247 -17.18 8.27 6.21
N LYS A 248 -17.72 8.17 4.98
CA LYS A 248 -17.59 9.23 4.00
C LYS A 248 -18.16 10.57 4.50
N GLU A 249 -19.37 10.55 5.10
CA GLU A 249 -20.04 11.77 5.58
C GLU A 249 -19.19 12.49 6.65
N LYS A 250 -18.55 11.70 7.51
CA LYS A 250 -17.68 12.25 8.54
C LYS A 250 -16.40 12.81 7.97
N ILE A 251 -15.77 12.11 7.02
CA ILE A 251 -14.56 12.60 6.33
C ILE A 251 -14.89 13.89 5.55
N ASP A 252 -16.04 13.94 4.88
CA ASP A 252 -16.51 15.12 4.14
C ASP A 252 -16.75 16.35 5.06
N SER A 253 -16.90 16.15 6.37
CA SER A 253 -17.16 17.23 7.33
C SER A 253 -15.89 17.97 7.77
N TYR A 254 -14.72 17.48 7.41
CA TYR A 254 -13.42 18.11 7.63
C TYR A 254 -13.03 19.03 6.49
#